data_b7c62a4cac6697ca53e67d650180f439
#
_entry.id   b7c62a4cac6697ca53e67d650180f439
#
_cell.length_a   1.000
_cell.length_b   1.000
_cell.length_c   1.000
_cell.angle_alpha   90.00
_cell.angle_beta   90.00
_cell.angle_gamma   90.00
#
_symmetry.space_group_name_H-M   'P 1'
#
loop_
_entity.id
_entity.type
_entity.pdbx_description
1 polymer ?
#
loop_
_entity_poly.entity_id
_entity_poly.type
_entity_poly.pdbx_seq_one_letter_code
_entity_poly.pdbx_strand_id
1 'polypeptide(L)'
;MKRMTLAERDGWRDIARDVGFGFHEMYGEPYWTDGAAYAFSLEQIERDIEDPSQALHNMCLDLAADVVKSDEMLARLDIPAAHRDLVRDSWAAGDRHIYGRFDFAYDGTGPAKLLEYNADTPTSIFEAAFFQHNWLIDQIEAGRLPEGTDQYNFLQESLVEAFGRFPTDAIFHFACWTESDEDKGTATYLMDCAVQAGHRVQLIDIQEIGVDAQGRFTDKEDRTIDQCFKLYPWEDMLREPFANHLKAGVFVEPAWKAILSNKAFLPLLWDRHPHHPNLLPSFFEDDPRAGDLEHAVLKPFFSREGENVTIREGAAIVEESEGDYGGTPRIVQA
;
A
#
# COMPACT_ATOMS: atom_id res chain seq x y z
N MET A 1 10.88 19.84 8.23
CA MET A 1 11.54 18.89 7.30
C MET A 1 12.66 19.62 6.55
N LYS A 2 13.81 18.99 6.33
CA LYS A 2 14.94 19.57 5.57
C LYS A 2 15.58 18.51 4.69
N ARG A 3 15.64 18.74 3.39
CA ARG A 3 16.41 17.88 2.48
C ARG A 3 17.92 18.17 2.67
N MET A 4 18.70 17.11 2.86
CA MET A 4 20.15 17.16 3.01
C MET A 4 20.79 16.44 1.83
N THR A 5 21.93 16.96 1.36
CA THR A 5 22.77 16.26 0.39
C THR A 5 23.97 15.68 1.13
N LEU A 6 24.24 14.41 0.92
CA LEU A 6 25.32 13.65 1.52
C LEU A 6 26.20 13.06 0.42
N ALA A 7 27.40 12.60 0.77
CA ALA A 7 28.15 11.77 -0.15
C ALA A 7 27.53 10.38 -0.23
N GLU A 8 27.40 9.87 -1.45
CA GLU A 8 27.01 8.46 -1.65
C GLU A 8 27.99 7.53 -0.93
N ARG A 9 27.50 6.37 -0.51
CA ARG A 9 28.38 5.31 0.04
C ARG A 9 29.19 4.68 -1.09
N ASP A 10 30.47 4.41 -0.82
CA ASP A 10 31.32 3.73 -1.80
C ASP A 10 30.79 2.32 -2.06
N GLY A 11 30.55 1.99 -3.33
CA GLY A 11 30.09 0.65 -3.73
C GLY A 11 28.66 0.31 -3.30
N TRP A 12 27.82 1.29 -2.95
CA TRP A 12 26.47 1.04 -2.46
C TRP A 12 25.58 0.21 -3.39
N ARG A 13 25.81 0.30 -4.71
CA ARG A 13 25.08 -0.52 -5.70
C ARG A 13 25.41 -2.01 -5.60
N ASP A 14 26.64 -2.35 -5.22
CA ASP A 14 27.04 -3.73 -4.96
C ASP A 14 26.39 -4.21 -3.65
N ILE A 15 26.44 -3.38 -2.61
CA ILE A 15 25.75 -3.64 -1.34
C ILE A 15 24.24 -3.88 -1.59
N ALA A 16 23.61 -3.03 -2.38
CA ALA A 16 22.18 -3.17 -2.72
C ALA A 16 21.89 -4.53 -3.37
N ARG A 17 22.69 -4.92 -4.38
CA ARG A 17 22.54 -6.22 -5.05
C ARG A 17 22.76 -7.40 -4.12
N ASP A 18 23.78 -7.32 -3.25
CA ASP A 18 24.12 -8.39 -2.30
C ASP A 18 23.01 -8.66 -1.27
N VAL A 19 22.22 -7.62 -0.92
CA VAL A 19 21.06 -7.75 -0.02
C VAL A 19 19.73 -7.95 -0.75
N GLY A 20 19.77 -8.15 -2.08
CA GLY A 20 18.57 -8.43 -2.87
C GLY A 20 17.81 -7.19 -3.36
N PHE A 21 18.36 -5.97 -3.21
CA PHE A 21 17.80 -4.74 -3.74
C PHE A 21 18.20 -4.53 -5.21
N GLY A 22 17.80 -5.46 -6.09
CA GLY A 22 18.11 -5.41 -7.53
C GLY A 22 17.43 -4.26 -8.27
N PHE A 23 16.32 -3.77 -7.75
CA PHE A 23 15.49 -2.71 -8.33
C PHE A 23 15.83 -1.29 -7.83
N HIS A 24 17.04 -1.05 -7.35
CA HIS A 24 17.52 0.30 -7.00
C HIS A 24 17.57 1.29 -8.19
N GLU A 25 17.49 0.77 -9.42
CA GLU A 25 17.23 1.50 -10.67
C GLU A 25 16.05 0.82 -11.37
N MET A 26 15.04 1.60 -11.79
CA MET A 26 13.85 1.10 -12.48
C MET A 26 13.62 1.91 -13.75
N TYR A 27 13.28 1.25 -14.84
CA TYR A 27 12.98 1.89 -16.14
C TYR A 27 14.10 2.81 -16.66
N GLY A 28 15.34 2.59 -16.23
CA GLY A 28 16.49 3.41 -16.59
C GLY A 28 16.67 4.68 -15.76
N GLU A 29 15.87 4.84 -14.71
CA GLU A 29 15.94 5.96 -13.76
C GLU A 29 16.33 5.48 -12.36
N PRO A 30 17.03 6.32 -11.56
CA PRO A 30 17.34 5.98 -10.17
C PRO A 30 16.05 5.88 -9.33
N TYR A 31 15.76 4.70 -8.79
CA TYR A 31 14.71 4.49 -7.82
C TYR A 31 15.18 4.85 -6.39
N TRP A 32 16.41 4.46 -6.03
CA TRP A 32 17.04 4.83 -4.77
C TRP A 32 18.05 5.95 -4.94
N THR A 33 17.99 6.98 -4.08
CA THR A 33 18.93 8.10 -4.04
C THR A 33 19.83 8.01 -2.81
N ASP A 34 21.03 7.42 -2.95
CA ASP A 34 21.96 7.20 -1.85
C ASP A 34 22.57 8.48 -1.26
N GLY A 35 22.66 9.54 -2.08
CA GLY A 35 23.29 10.82 -1.74
C GLY A 35 22.35 11.86 -1.13
N ALA A 36 21.13 11.51 -0.71
CA ALA A 36 20.20 12.47 -0.14
C ALA A 36 19.37 11.86 0.99
N ALA A 37 18.98 12.71 1.95
CA ALA A 37 18.06 12.36 3.02
C ALA A 37 17.14 13.52 3.36
N TYR A 38 16.01 13.21 4.00
CA TYR A 38 15.13 14.19 4.62
C TYR A 38 15.26 14.09 6.13
N ALA A 39 15.68 15.20 6.77
CA ALA A 39 15.74 15.29 8.22
C ALA A 39 14.47 15.91 8.77
N PHE A 40 13.93 15.25 9.79
CA PHE A 40 12.77 15.71 10.56
C PHE A 40 13.19 15.91 12.01
N SER A 41 12.50 16.76 12.76
CA SER A 41 12.54 16.70 14.23
C SER A 41 11.59 15.59 14.70
N LEU A 42 11.84 15.07 15.91
CA LEU A 42 10.94 14.10 16.54
C LEU A 42 9.52 14.67 16.66
N GLU A 43 9.39 15.93 17.05
CA GLU A 43 8.08 16.61 17.11
C GLU A 43 7.34 16.62 15.75
N GLN A 44 8.05 16.80 14.63
CA GLN A 44 7.42 16.73 13.30
C GLN A 44 6.94 15.31 12.98
N ILE A 45 7.72 14.28 13.37
CA ILE A 45 7.32 12.91 13.15
C ILE A 45 6.07 12.57 13.97
N GLU A 46 6.11 12.80 15.28
CA GLU A 46 5.01 12.46 16.19
C GLU A 46 3.73 13.24 15.81
N ARG A 47 3.81 14.56 15.76
CA ARG A 47 2.64 15.42 15.60
C ARG A 47 2.10 15.48 14.17
N ASP A 48 2.99 15.50 13.16
CA ASP A 48 2.58 15.78 11.78
C ASP A 48 2.42 14.52 10.93
N ILE A 49 2.99 13.37 11.36
CA ILE A 49 2.96 12.11 10.63
C ILE A 49 2.30 10.98 11.42
N GLU A 50 2.80 10.61 12.60
CA GLU A 50 2.32 9.45 13.37
C GLU A 50 0.92 9.66 13.91
N ASP A 51 0.68 10.72 14.67
CA ASP A 51 -0.64 11.05 15.22
C ASP A 51 -1.71 11.16 14.13
N PRO A 52 -1.47 11.90 13.00
CA PRO A 52 -2.39 11.93 11.87
C PRO A 52 -2.60 10.57 11.20
N SER A 53 -1.55 9.76 11.04
CA SER A 53 -1.65 8.43 10.46
C SER A 53 -2.58 7.54 11.29
N GLN A 54 -2.41 7.53 12.61
CA GLN A 54 -3.27 6.77 13.51
C GLN A 54 -4.72 7.27 13.49
N ALA A 55 -4.93 8.58 13.49
CA ALA A 55 -6.26 9.19 13.43
C ALA A 55 -6.96 8.84 12.10
N LEU A 56 -6.28 9.01 10.97
CA LEU A 56 -6.80 8.69 9.65
C LEU A 56 -7.08 7.19 9.48
N HIS A 57 -6.20 6.32 10.02
CA HIS A 57 -6.44 4.88 10.00
C HIS A 57 -7.74 4.51 10.73
N ASN A 58 -7.96 5.05 11.92
CA ASN A 58 -9.19 4.84 12.67
C ASN A 58 -10.42 5.35 11.90
N MET A 59 -10.34 6.53 11.27
CA MET A 59 -11.40 7.07 10.44
C MET A 59 -11.69 6.19 9.22
N CYS A 60 -10.66 5.60 8.60
CA CYS A 60 -10.80 4.65 7.50
C CYS A 60 -11.50 3.35 7.95
N LEU A 61 -11.13 2.81 9.13
CA LEU A 61 -11.80 1.63 9.68
C LEU A 61 -13.28 1.91 10.01
N ASP A 62 -13.59 3.07 10.59
CA ASP A 62 -14.97 3.49 10.85
C ASP A 62 -15.78 3.65 9.56
N LEU A 63 -15.15 4.17 8.49
CA LEU A 63 -15.78 4.23 7.18
C LEU A 63 -16.02 2.82 6.62
N ALA A 64 -15.04 1.93 6.66
CA ALA A 64 -15.18 0.56 6.19
C ALA A 64 -16.30 -0.18 6.93
N ALA A 65 -16.43 0.02 8.25
CA ALA A 65 -17.51 -0.55 9.06
C ALA A 65 -18.92 -0.13 8.62
N ASP A 66 -19.07 1.04 8.00
CA ASP A 66 -20.35 1.49 7.46
C ASP A 66 -20.52 1.07 6.00
N VAL A 67 -19.47 1.11 5.21
CA VAL A 67 -19.48 0.68 3.79
C VAL A 67 -19.92 -0.77 3.65
N VAL A 68 -19.41 -1.68 4.48
CA VAL A 68 -19.78 -3.11 4.42
C VAL A 68 -21.27 -3.37 4.67
N LYS A 69 -22.00 -2.45 5.30
CA LYS A 69 -23.43 -2.56 5.56
C LYS A 69 -24.32 -2.08 4.40
N SER A 70 -23.73 -1.43 3.38
CA SER A 70 -24.47 -0.76 2.32
C SER A 70 -24.08 -1.28 0.94
N ASP A 71 -25.07 -1.90 0.23
CA ASP A 71 -24.89 -2.28 -1.17
C ASP A 71 -24.63 -1.09 -2.08
N GLU A 72 -25.23 0.05 -1.76
CA GLU A 72 -25.05 1.29 -2.53
C GLU A 72 -23.60 1.80 -2.40
N MET A 73 -23.05 1.83 -1.18
CA MET A 73 -21.67 2.27 -0.96
C MET A 73 -20.66 1.29 -1.57
N LEU A 74 -20.87 -0.02 -1.44
CA LEU A 74 -20.02 -1.03 -2.10
C LEU A 74 -20.10 -0.90 -3.64
N ALA A 75 -21.28 -0.60 -4.20
CA ALA A 75 -21.41 -0.33 -5.62
C ALA A 75 -20.66 0.96 -6.03
N ARG A 76 -20.73 1.99 -5.20
CA ARG A 76 -20.05 3.27 -5.45
C ARG A 76 -18.54 3.13 -5.45
N LEU A 77 -18.01 2.15 -4.71
CA LEU A 77 -16.60 1.76 -4.70
C LEU A 77 -16.25 0.73 -5.79
N ASP A 78 -17.14 0.49 -6.75
CA ASP A 78 -16.95 -0.46 -7.84
C ASP A 78 -16.63 -1.91 -7.39
N ILE A 79 -17.13 -2.31 -6.21
CA ILE A 79 -17.05 -3.70 -5.75
C ILE A 79 -18.10 -4.52 -6.51
N PRO A 80 -17.70 -5.56 -7.27
CA PRO A 80 -18.61 -6.38 -8.04
C PRO A 80 -19.72 -7.00 -7.19
N ALA A 81 -20.98 -6.92 -7.65
CA ALA A 81 -22.13 -7.37 -6.89
C ALA A 81 -22.04 -8.84 -6.43
N ALA A 82 -21.41 -9.69 -7.26
CA ALA A 82 -21.21 -11.13 -6.96
C ALA A 82 -20.27 -11.39 -5.77
N HIS A 83 -19.43 -10.42 -5.39
CA HIS A 83 -18.37 -10.59 -4.39
C HIS A 83 -18.49 -9.65 -3.19
N ARG A 84 -19.62 -8.91 -3.06
CA ARG A 84 -19.86 -8.05 -1.90
C ARG A 84 -19.98 -8.83 -0.59
N ASP A 85 -20.52 -10.02 -0.66
CA ASP A 85 -20.61 -10.89 0.53
C ASP A 85 -19.23 -11.35 0.99
N LEU A 86 -18.29 -11.63 0.09
CA LEU A 86 -16.90 -11.91 0.45
C LEU A 86 -16.28 -10.76 1.27
N VAL A 87 -16.47 -9.52 0.84
CA VAL A 87 -15.97 -8.32 1.55
C VAL A 87 -16.62 -8.19 2.93
N ARG A 88 -17.94 -8.44 3.03
CA ARG A 88 -18.68 -8.42 4.29
C ARG A 88 -18.23 -9.53 5.25
N ASP A 89 -18.10 -10.75 4.72
CA ASP A 89 -17.70 -11.90 5.52
C ASP A 89 -16.28 -11.73 6.06
N SER A 90 -15.37 -11.21 5.22
CA SER A 90 -14.01 -10.88 5.62
C SER A 90 -13.97 -9.84 6.76
N TRP A 91 -14.79 -8.79 6.68
CA TRP A 91 -14.92 -7.79 7.74
C TRP A 91 -15.53 -8.39 9.01
N ALA A 92 -16.63 -9.12 8.86
CA ALA A 92 -17.37 -9.70 9.99
C ALA A 92 -16.56 -10.78 10.75
N ALA A 93 -15.71 -11.53 10.03
CA ALA A 93 -14.79 -12.48 10.61
C ALA A 93 -13.61 -11.81 11.34
N GLY A 94 -13.39 -10.52 11.13
CA GLY A 94 -12.21 -9.82 11.63
C GLY A 94 -10.92 -10.37 11.02
N ASP A 95 -10.94 -10.64 9.71
CA ASP A 95 -9.78 -11.18 9.00
C ASP A 95 -8.54 -10.33 9.26
N ARG A 96 -7.44 -11.00 9.58
CA ARG A 96 -6.18 -10.37 9.96
C ARG A 96 -5.57 -9.63 8.77
N HIS A 97 -4.99 -8.49 9.05
CA HIS A 97 -4.19 -7.70 8.12
C HIS A 97 -2.81 -7.43 8.70
N ILE A 98 -1.86 -7.06 7.86
CA ILE A 98 -0.46 -6.85 8.25
C ILE A 98 -0.14 -5.37 8.21
N TYR A 99 -0.21 -4.72 7.04
CA TYR A 99 0.18 -3.33 6.89
C TYR A 99 -0.59 -2.61 5.77
N GLY A 100 -0.32 -1.33 5.62
CA GLY A 100 -0.76 -0.48 4.53
C GLY A 100 0.10 0.78 4.51
N ARG A 101 0.07 1.55 3.41
CA ARG A 101 0.85 2.76 3.23
C ARG A 101 -0.07 3.94 2.93
N PHE A 102 -0.01 4.96 3.78
CA PHE A 102 -0.55 6.27 3.44
C PHE A 102 0.46 7.06 2.63
N ASP A 103 0.02 7.69 1.57
CA ASP A 103 0.81 8.64 0.82
C ASP A 103 0.35 10.06 1.19
N PHE A 104 1.30 10.88 1.68
CA PHE A 104 1.05 12.24 2.16
C PHE A 104 1.77 13.29 1.31
N ALA A 105 1.11 14.42 1.09
CA ALA A 105 1.78 15.67 0.74
C ALA A 105 2.13 16.42 2.03
N TYR A 106 3.44 16.69 2.23
CA TYR A 106 3.95 17.39 3.42
C TYR A 106 5.19 18.21 3.07
N ASP A 107 5.16 19.49 3.37
CA ASP A 107 6.26 20.44 3.10
C ASP A 107 7.15 20.73 4.31
N GLY A 108 6.86 20.09 5.45
CA GLY A 108 7.56 20.33 6.73
C GLY A 108 6.91 21.37 7.61
N THR A 109 5.77 21.95 7.18
CA THR A 109 4.98 22.93 7.94
C THR A 109 3.49 22.62 7.82
N GLY A 110 2.76 22.72 8.90
CA GLY A 110 1.33 22.44 8.92
C GLY A 110 0.99 20.94 8.81
N PRO A 111 -0.30 20.60 8.63
CA PRO A 111 -0.75 19.23 8.59
C PRO A 111 -0.41 18.53 7.26
N ALA A 112 0.15 17.34 7.33
CA ALA A 112 0.30 16.46 6.18
C ALA A 112 -1.07 16.13 5.56
N LYS A 113 -1.17 16.14 4.22
CA LYS A 113 -2.41 15.93 3.47
C LYS A 113 -2.46 14.55 2.86
N LEU A 114 -3.50 13.78 3.18
CA LEU A 114 -3.69 12.44 2.64
C LEU A 114 -3.99 12.52 1.14
N LEU A 115 -3.14 11.86 0.34
CA LEU A 115 -3.32 11.72 -1.10
C LEU A 115 -4.01 10.42 -1.46
N GLU A 116 -3.64 9.31 -0.81
CA GLU A 116 -4.22 7.98 -0.98
C GLU A 116 -3.85 7.02 0.15
N TYR A 117 -4.53 5.90 0.22
CA TYR A 117 -4.22 4.79 1.11
C TYR A 117 -4.02 3.51 0.31
N ASN A 118 -2.78 3.08 0.17
CA ASN A 118 -2.43 1.78 -0.40
C ASN A 118 -2.61 0.70 0.67
N ALA A 119 -3.86 0.25 0.82
CA ALA A 119 -4.24 -0.65 1.92
C ALA A 119 -4.05 -2.13 1.57
N ASP A 120 -4.01 -2.48 0.28
CA ASP A 120 -4.02 -3.86 -0.21
C ASP A 120 -2.64 -4.37 -0.67
N THR A 121 -2.00 -3.65 -1.57
CA THR A 121 -0.73 -4.07 -2.19
C THR A 121 0.35 -2.99 -2.10
N PRO A 122 0.66 -2.44 -0.89
CA PRO A 122 1.71 -1.44 -0.77
C PRO A 122 3.10 -2.07 -0.96
N THR A 123 3.95 -1.41 -1.72
CA THR A 123 5.38 -1.67 -1.85
C THR A 123 6.21 -0.71 -0.97
N SER A 124 7.52 -0.59 -1.21
CA SER A 124 8.45 0.29 -0.49
C SER A 124 8.73 -0.11 0.98
N ILE A 125 8.31 -1.31 1.40
CA ILE A 125 8.51 -1.76 2.80
C ILE A 125 9.94 -2.24 3.03
N PHE A 126 10.56 -2.91 2.06
CA PHE A 126 11.95 -3.37 2.14
C PHE A 126 12.91 -2.18 2.24
N GLU A 127 12.68 -1.15 1.42
CA GLU A 127 13.47 0.07 1.39
C GLU A 127 13.39 0.81 2.72
N ALA A 128 12.18 1.00 3.23
CA ALA A 128 11.93 1.78 4.44
C ALA A 128 12.37 1.04 5.72
N ALA A 129 12.13 -0.26 5.81
CA ALA A 129 12.41 -1.02 7.03
C ALA A 129 13.85 -1.51 7.11
N PHE A 130 14.45 -1.91 5.96
CA PHE A 130 15.74 -2.60 5.95
C PHE A 130 16.85 -1.79 5.28
N PHE A 131 16.70 -1.43 4.00
CA PHE A 131 17.78 -0.80 3.25
C PHE A 131 18.14 0.60 3.77
N GLN A 132 17.14 1.38 4.16
CA GLN A 132 17.29 2.69 4.79
C GLN A 132 18.03 2.58 6.13
N HIS A 133 17.79 1.54 6.93
CA HIS A 133 18.50 1.31 8.18
C HIS A 133 19.99 1.07 7.91
N ASN A 134 20.33 0.19 6.97
CA ASN A 134 21.73 -0.05 6.59
C ASN A 134 22.41 1.22 6.08
N TRP A 135 21.71 2.00 5.24
CA TRP A 135 22.18 3.29 4.78
C TRP A 135 22.48 4.23 5.95
N LEU A 136 21.60 4.30 6.95
CA LEU A 136 21.77 5.16 8.12
C LEU A 136 23.00 4.77 8.95
N ILE A 137 23.18 3.48 9.23
CA ILE A 137 24.34 2.98 10.00
C ILE A 137 25.65 3.31 9.27
N ASP A 138 25.74 3.03 7.97
CA ASP A 138 26.92 3.34 7.16
C ASP A 138 27.25 4.84 7.15
N GLN A 139 26.24 5.71 7.10
CA GLN A 139 26.43 7.17 7.11
C GLN A 139 26.89 7.69 8.48
N ILE A 140 26.41 7.08 9.57
CA ILE A 140 26.89 7.40 10.93
C ILE A 140 28.32 6.91 11.12
N GLU A 141 28.66 5.67 10.74
CA GLU A 141 29.99 5.11 10.85
C GLU A 141 31.02 5.89 10.02
N ALA A 142 30.61 6.41 8.87
CA ALA A 142 31.44 7.30 8.04
C ALA A 142 31.55 8.74 8.60
N GLY A 143 30.92 9.05 9.73
CA GLY A 143 30.92 10.37 10.36
C GLY A 143 30.17 11.46 9.57
N ARG A 144 29.29 11.08 8.65
CA ARG A 144 28.50 12.01 7.81
C ARG A 144 27.19 12.41 8.48
N LEU A 145 26.68 11.56 9.38
CA LEU A 145 25.54 11.84 10.23
C LEU A 145 25.97 11.78 11.72
N PRO A 146 25.34 12.55 12.61
CA PRO A 146 25.60 12.49 14.04
C PRO A 146 25.29 11.12 14.63
N GLU A 147 26.04 10.69 15.65
CA GLU A 147 25.61 9.59 16.52
C GLU A 147 24.24 9.92 17.15
N GLY A 148 23.35 8.93 17.18
CA GLY A 148 21.98 9.12 17.67
C GLY A 148 20.98 9.67 16.64
N THR A 149 21.37 9.82 15.35
CA THR A 149 20.41 9.97 14.27
C THR A 149 19.66 8.65 14.10
N ASP A 150 18.34 8.72 13.95
CA ASP A 150 17.45 7.56 13.84
C ASP A 150 16.56 7.64 12.60
N GLN A 151 16.04 6.52 12.14
CA GLN A 151 15.04 6.43 11.08
C GLN A 151 13.59 6.40 11.60
N TYR A 152 13.35 6.51 12.90
CA TYR A 152 12.07 6.60 13.61
C TYR A 152 11.03 5.53 13.24
N ASN A 153 11.41 4.35 12.79
CA ASN A 153 10.46 3.29 12.50
C ASN A 153 10.81 1.99 13.22
N PHE A 154 9.76 1.20 13.52
CA PHE A 154 9.81 -0.13 14.08
C PHE A 154 9.14 -1.14 13.12
N LEU A 155 9.26 -0.90 11.80
CA LEU A 155 8.55 -1.68 10.79
C LEU A 155 8.93 -3.16 10.84
N GLN A 156 10.23 -3.48 10.97
CA GLN A 156 10.72 -4.85 11.06
C GLN A 156 10.07 -5.61 12.23
N GLU A 157 10.15 -5.04 13.43
CA GLU A 157 9.61 -5.63 14.65
C GLU A 157 8.09 -5.76 14.59
N SER A 158 7.41 -4.73 14.09
CA SER A 158 5.95 -4.72 13.94
C SER A 158 5.46 -5.75 12.93
N LEU A 159 6.19 -5.96 11.84
CA LEU A 159 5.87 -6.99 10.85
C LEU A 159 6.03 -8.39 11.43
N VAL A 160 7.14 -8.66 12.14
CA VAL A 160 7.35 -9.94 12.82
C VAL A 160 6.24 -10.20 13.84
N GLU A 161 5.86 -9.19 14.64
CA GLU A 161 4.73 -9.29 15.58
C GLU A 161 3.41 -9.56 14.85
N ALA A 162 3.15 -8.87 13.73
CA ALA A 162 1.93 -9.05 12.94
C ALA A 162 1.83 -10.47 12.38
N PHE A 163 2.89 -11.01 11.82
CA PHE A 163 2.94 -12.40 11.38
C PHE A 163 2.76 -13.40 12.54
N GLY A 164 3.27 -13.10 13.73
CA GLY A 164 3.09 -13.92 14.92
C GLY A 164 1.64 -14.10 15.36
N ARG A 165 0.70 -13.31 14.82
CA ARG A 165 -0.75 -13.44 15.06
C ARG A 165 -1.43 -14.51 14.21
N PHE A 166 -0.74 -15.05 13.19
CA PHE A 166 -1.27 -16.09 12.30
C PHE A 166 -0.93 -17.49 12.79
N PRO A 167 -1.74 -18.52 12.47
CA PRO A 167 -1.44 -19.90 12.82
C PRO A 167 -0.17 -20.40 12.10
N THR A 168 0.63 -21.22 12.79
CA THR A 168 1.93 -21.72 12.27
C THR A 168 1.89 -23.19 11.85
N ASP A 169 0.74 -23.85 11.93
CA ASP A 169 0.56 -25.27 11.62
C ASP A 169 0.49 -25.57 10.11
N ALA A 170 0.17 -24.56 9.29
CA ALA A 170 0.18 -24.62 7.83
C ALA A 170 1.38 -23.86 7.22
N ILE A 171 1.60 -24.02 5.92
CA ILE A 171 2.54 -23.20 5.16
C ILE A 171 1.90 -21.82 4.93
N PHE A 172 2.66 -20.77 5.17
CA PHE A 172 2.28 -19.43 4.77
C PHE A 172 2.82 -19.18 3.36
N HIS A 173 1.92 -19.11 2.38
CA HIS A 173 2.30 -18.80 1.01
C HIS A 173 2.46 -17.30 0.80
N PHE A 174 3.36 -16.95 -0.10
CA PHE A 174 3.57 -15.56 -0.54
C PHE A 174 3.46 -15.54 -2.05
N ALA A 175 2.47 -14.83 -2.58
CA ALA A 175 2.17 -14.76 -4.00
C ALA A 175 2.41 -13.34 -4.52
N CYS A 176 3.17 -13.24 -5.60
CA CYS A 176 3.40 -12.01 -6.32
C CYS A 176 3.65 -12.30 -7.79
N TRP A 177 3.83 -11.28 -8.58
CA TRP A 177 4.36 -11.39 -9.93
C TRP A 177 5.88 -11.58 -9.84
N THR A 178 6.37 -12.82 -9.98
CA THR A 178 7.78 -13.14 -9.72
C THR A 178 8.75 -12.63 -10.79
N GLU A 179 8.24 -12.16 -11.93
CA GLU A 179 9.03 -11.46 -12.96
C GLU A 179 9.30 -9.99 -12.61
N SER A 180 8.53 -9.39 -11.69
CA SER A 180 8.79 -8.09 -11.11
C SER A 180 9.82 -8.20 -9.99
N ASP A 181 10.99 -7.58 -10.14
CA ASP A 181 12.03 -7.57 -9.10
C ASP A 181 11.56 -6.84 -7.83
N GLU A 182 10.75 -5.79 -7.95
CA GLU A 182 10.19 -5.05 -6.81
C GLU A 182 9.19 -5.90 -6.03
N ASP A 183 8.23 -6.51 -6.71
CA ASP A 183 7.21 -7.37 -6.08
C ASP A 183 7.86 -8.56 -5.38
N LYS A 184 8.81 -9.20 -6.07
CA LYS A 184 9.56 -10.33 -5.53
C LYS A 184 10.42 -9.91 -4.33
N GLY A 185 11.07 -8.74 -4.40
CA GLY A 185 11.84 -8.17 -3.29
C GLY A 185 10.95 -7.91 -2.07
N THR A 186 9.80 -7.27 -2.26
CA THR A 186 8.80 -7.04 -1.23
C THR A 186 8.29 -8.35 -0.62
N ALA A 187 7.87 -9.31 -1.45
CA ALA A 187 7.36 -10.60 -0.97
C ALA A 187 8.45 -11.38 -0.20
N THR A 188 9.68 -11.40 -0.69
CA THR A 188 10.80 -12.11 -0.05
C THR A 188 11.16 -11.49 1.30
N TYR A 189 11.14 -10.16 1.41
CA TYR A 189 11.35 -9.47 2.68
C TYR A 189 10.26 -9.83 3.71
N LEU A 190 9.00 -9.82 3.30
CA LEU A 190 7.89 -10.21 4.18
C LEU A 190 7.94 -11.69 4.55
N MET A 191 8.43 -12.57 3.65
CA MET A 191 8.71 -13.97 3.99
C MET A 191 9.74 -14.09 5.10
N ASP A 192 10.81 -13.28 5.09
CA ASP A 192 11.82 -13.29 6.15
C ASP A 192 11.20 -12.88 7.49
N CYS A 193 10.35 -11.85 7.53
CA CYS A 193 9.61 -11.47 8.72
C CYS A 193 8.71 -12.62 9.24
N ALA A 194 8.04 -13.34 8.33
CA ALA A 194 7.21 -14.49 8.70
C ALA A 194 8.05 -15.68 9.23
N VAL A 195 9.22 -15.92 8.66
CA VAL A 195 10.18 -16.93 9.18
C VAL A 195 10.63 -16.57 10.58
N GLN A 196 10.97 -15.30 10.84
CA GLN A 196 11.33 -14.81 12.17
C GLN A 196 10.18 -14.98 13.18
N ALA A 197 8.93 -14.89 12.72
CA ALA A 197 7.72 -15.17 13.50
C ALA A 197 7.42 -16.67 13.68
N GLY A 198 8.24 -17.57 13.10
CA GLY A 198 8.13 -19.03 13.27
C GLY A 198 7.33 -19.76 12.19
N HIS A 199 6.97 -19.10 11.09
CA HIS A 199 6.25 -19.73 9.98
C HIS A 199 7.16 -20.54 9.07
N ARG A 200 6.59 -21.59 8.48
CA ARG A 200 7.10 -22.22 7.26
C ARG A 200 6.54 -21.45 6.08
N VAL A 201 7.38 -20.98 5.18
CA VAL A 201 6.97 -20.10 4.08
C VAL A 201 7.25 -20.70 2.72
N GLN A 202 6.49 -20.27 1.72
CA GLN A 202 6.66 -20.67 0.31
C GLN A 202 6.33 -19.49 -0.61
N LEU A 203 7.29 -19.10 -1.46
CA LEU A 203 7.02 -18.17 -2.55
C LEU A 203 6.37 -18.92 -3.72
N ILE A 204 5.37 -18.32 -4.34
CA ILE A 204 4.69 -18.82 -5.53
C ILE A 204 4.42 -17.66 -6.49
N ASP A 205 4.56 -17.90 -7.79
CA ASP A 205 4.04 -16.93 -8.76
C ASP A 205 2.52 -16.91 -8.72
N ILE A 206 1.93 -15.72 -8.77
CA ILE A 206 0.47 -15.57 -8.69
C ILE A 206 -0.26 -16.35 -9.79
N GLN A 207 0.35 -16.49 -10.97
CA GLN A 207 -0.19 -17.25 -12.09
C GLN A 207 -0.15 -18.77 -11.90
N GLU A 208 0.64 -19.26 -10.96
CA GLU A 208 0.83 -20.68 -10.68
C GLU A 208 -0.12 -21.21 -9.60
N ILE A 209 -0.97 -20.33 -9.04
CA ILE A 209 -2.03 -20.74 -8.11
C ILE A 209 -3.12 -21.45 -8.89
N GLY A 210 -3.38 -22.71 -8.53
CA GLY A 210 -4.45 -23.53 -9.08
C GLY A 210 -5.68 -23.61 -8.19
N VAL A 211 -6.70 -24.35 -8.64
CA VAL A 211 -7.90 -24.69 -7.86
C VAL A 211 -8.16 -26.19 -7.99
N ASP A 212 -8.32 -26.86 -6.85
CA ASP A 212 -8.65 -28.30 -6.81
C ASP A 212 -10.13 -28.58 -7.13
N ALA A 213 -10.47 -29.87 -7.24
CA ALA A 213 -11.84 -30.32 -7.52
C ALA A 213 -12.86 -29.92 -6.42
N GLN A 214 -12.41 -29.49 -5.24
CA GLN A 214 -13.22 -29.00 -4.14
C GLN A 214 -13.32 -27.48 -4.12
N GLY A 215 -12.73 -26.79 -5.09
CA GLY A 215 -12.72 -25.34 -5.19
C GLY A 215 -11.78 -24.65 -4.19
N ARG A 216 -10.74 -25.34 -3.72
CA ARG A 216 -9.72 -24.77 -2.84
C ARG A 216 -8.49 -24.37 -3.67
N PHE A 217 -7.88 -23.26 -3.32
CA PHE A 217 -6.63 -22.85 -3.95
C PHE A 217 -5.49 -23.80 -3.59
N THR A 218 -4.63 -24.09 -4.57
CA THR A 218 -3.49 -24.99 -4.43
C THR A 218 -2.22 -24.39 -5.04
N ASP A 219 -1.09 -24.81 -4.50
CA ASP A 219 0.23 -24.54 -5.07
C ASP A 219 0.62 -25.58 -6.15
N LYS A 220 1.85 -25.47 -6.69
CA LYS A 220 2.40 -26.37 -7.72
C LYS A 220 2.51 -27.83 -7.31
N GLU A 221 2.59 -28.11 -6.03
CA GLU A 221 2.67 -29.44 -5.45
C GLU A 221 1.30 -29.98 -5.02
N ASP A 222 0.21 -29.37 -5.50
CA ASP A 222 -1.18 -29.70 -5.15
C ASP A 222 -1.50 -29.56 -3.64
N ARG A 223 -0.71 -28.80 -2.88
CA ARG A 223 -1.00 -28.51 -1.47
C ARG A 223 -2.00 -27.38 -1.38
N THR A 224 -2.99 -27.53 -0.49
CA THR A 224 -3.97 -26.47 -0.23
C THR A 224 -3.29 -25.21 0.32
N ILE A 225 -3.68 -24.07 -0.22
CA ILE A 225 -3.31 -22.75 0.26
C ILE A 225 -4.35 -22.30 1.30
N ASP A 226 -3.98 -22.39 2.59
CA ASP A 226 -4.86 -22.04 3.70
C ASP A 226 -4.62 -20.60 4.18
N GLN A 227 -3.41 -20.06 3.96
CA GLN A 227 -3.05 -18.68 4.24
C GLN A 227 -2.02 -18.20 3.21
N CYS A 228 -2.27 -17.05 2.61
CA CYS A 228 -1.45 -16.50 1.55
C CYS A 228 -1.37 -14.98 1.63
N PHE A 229 -0.16 -14.44 1.84
CA PHE A 229 0.09 -13.04 1.51
C PHE A 229 0.12 -12.91 -0.02
N LYS A 230 -0.65 -11.97 -0.55
CA LYS A 230 -0.69 -11.71 -1.99
C LYS A 230 -0.27 -10.27 -2.28
N LEU A 231 0.68 -10.09 -3.16
CA LEU A 231 0.98 -8.79 -3.77
C LEU A 231 0.32 -8.73 -5.15
N TYR A 232 -1.01 -8.86 -5.15
CA TYR A 232 -1.87 -8.86 -6.32
C TYR A 232 -3.23 -8.24 -5.96
N PRO A 233 -3.74 -7.25 -6.70
CA PRO A 233 -4.81 -6.39 -6.22
C PRO A 233 -6.19 -7.07 -6.18
N TRP A 234 -7.00 -6.70 -5.17
CA TRP A 234 -8.35 -7.19 -5.04
C TRP A 234 -9.25 -6.81 -6.22
N GLU A 235 -9.06 -5.64 -6.81
CA GLU A 235 -9.83 -5.22 -7.98
C GLU A 235 -9.70 -6.18 -9.16
N ASP A 236 -8.53 -6.82 -9.33
CA ASP A 236 -8.32 -7.84 -10.36
C ASP A 236 -8.84 -9.20 -9.90
N MET A 237 -8.48 -9.65 -8.70
CA MET A 237 -8.94 -10.93 -8.15
C MET A 237 -10.46 -11.09 -8.18
N LEU A 238 -11.20 -10.00 -7.92
CA LEU A 238 -12.67 -10.01 -7.91
C LEU A 238 -13.29 -10.04 -9.32
N ARG A 239 -12.49 -9.90 -10.39
CA ARG A 239 -12.95 -9.88 -11.78
C ARG A 239 -12.44 -11.06 -12.62
N GLU A 240 -11.55 -11.85 -12.05
CA GLU A 240 -10.97 -13.01 -12.71
C GLU A 240 -11.85 -14.27 -12.65
N PRO A 241 -11.61 -15.27 -13.50
CA PRO A 241 -12.37 -16.53 -13.49
C PRO A 241 -12.37 -17.27 -12.15
N PHE A 242 -11.28 -17.15 -11.37
CA PHE A 242 -11.14 -17.79 -10.07
C PHE A 242 -11.88 -17.06 -8.93
N ALA A 243 -12.46 -15.89 -9.19
CA ALA A 243 -13.16 -15.10 -8.18
C ALA A 243 -14.25 -15.87 -7.42
N ASN A 244 -14.91 -16.82 -8.09
CA ASN A 244 -15.95 -17.65 -7.47
C ASN A 244 -15.43 -18.67 -6.44
N HIS A 245 -14.11 -18.84 -6.33
CA HIS A 245 -13.45 -19.70 -5.35
C HIS A 245 -12.88 -18.94 -4.15
N LEU A 246 -12.91 -17.60 -4.21
CA LEU A 246 -12.42 -16.74 -3.14
C LEU A 246 -13.23 -16.95 -1.85
N LYS A 247 -12.54 -16.99 -0.72
CA LYS A 247 -13.12 -17.12 0.61
C LYS A 247 -12.42 -16.16 1.58
N ALA A 248 -13.18 -15.69 2.57
CA ALA A 248 -12.62 -14.91 3.67
C ALA A 248 -11.55 -15.73 4.43
N GLY A 249 -10.56 -15.06 4.96
CA GLY A 249 -9.52 -15.65 5.82
C GLY A 249 -8.36 -16.35 5.12
N VAL A 250 -8.39 -16.50 3.79
CA VAL A 250 -7.29 -17.16 3.05
C VAL A 250 -6.21 -16.17 2.65
N PHE A 251 -6.60 -15.03 2.10
CA PHE A 251 -5.67 -14.04 1.56
C PHE A 251 -5.42 -12.88 2.51
N VAL A 252 -4.18 -12.43 2.56
CA VAL A 252 -3.66 -11.25 3.26
C VAL A 252 -3.02 -10.34 2.20
N GLU A 253 -3.35 -9.10 2.08
CA GLU A 253 -4.31 -8.33 2.87
C GLU A 253 -5.74 -8.80 2.61
N PRO A 254 -6.65 -8.70 3.60
CA PRO A 254 -7.97 -9.30 3.53
C PRO A 254 -8.92 -8.57 2.56
N ALA A 255 -9.98 -9.27 2.11
CA ALA A 255 -10.90 -8.76 1.10
C ALA A 255 -11.62 -7.45 1.49
N TRP A 256 -11.84 -7.19 2.79
CA TRP A 256 -12.43 -5.93 3.23
C TRP A 256 -11.54 -4.71 2.92
N LYS A 257 -10.22 -4.89 2.76
CA LYS A 257 -9.30 -3.80 2.39
C LYS A 257 -9.47 -3.32 0.94
N ALA A 258 -10.19 -4.07 0.09
CA ALA A 258 -10.61 -3.57 -1.22
C ALA A 258 -11.41 -2.26 -1.14
N ILE A 259 -12.06 -1.98 0.00
CA ILE A 259 -12.73 -0.70 0.26
C ILE A 259 -11.72 0.45 0.36
N LEU A 260 -10.58 0.23 0.99
CA LEU A 260 -9.61 1.28 1.36
C LEU A 260 -8.46 1.42 0.35
N SER A 261 -8.19 0.39 -0.46
CA SER A 261 -7.21 0.46 -1.55
C SER A 261 -7.72 1.17 -2.81
N ASN A 262 -9.00 1.49 -2.84
CA ASN A 262 -9.69 2.16 -3.92
C ASN A 262 -9.79 3.65 -3.61
N LYS A 263 -9.26 4.53 -4.47
CA LYS A 263 -9.27 5.99 -4.25
C LYS A 263 -10.66 6.58 -4.04
N ALA A 264 -11.71 5.88 -4.46
CA ALA A 264 -13.11 6.27 -4.23
C ALA A 264 -13.52 6.32 -2.74
N PHE A 265 -12.73 5.77 -1.82
CA PHE A 265 -12.97 5.95 -0.38
C PHE A 265 -12.75 7.41 0.07
N LEU A 266 -11.90 8.19 -0.63
CA LEU A 266 -11.58 9.58 -0.26
C LEU A 266 -12.78 10.52 -0.29
N PRO A 267 -13.64 10.54 -1.33
CA PRO A 267 -14.91 11.29 -1.29
C PRO A 267 -15.81 10.92 -0.12
N LEU A 268 -15.94 9.62 0.18
CA LEU A 268 -16.76 9.15 1.30
C LEU A 268 -16.17 9.60 2.66
N LEU A 269 -14.84 9.56 2.77
CA LEU A 269 -14.14 10.01 3.97
C LEU A 269 -14.27 11.52 4.16
N TRP A 270 -14.14 12.31 3.07
CA TRP A 270 -14.34 13.75 3.07
C TRP A 270 -15.77 14.15 3.47
N ASP A 271 -16.79 13.50 2.91
CA ASP A 271 -18.19 13.78 3.26
C ASP A 271 -18.49 13.50 4.74
N ARG A 272 -17.82 12.51 5.33
CA ARG A 272 -17.94 12.17 6.75
C ARG A 272 -17.18 13.14 7.66
N HIS A 273 -16.04 13.62 7.21
CA HIS A 273 -15.12 14.47 7.98
C HIS A 273 -14.71 15.74 7.20
N PRO A 274 -15.69 16.58 6.83
CA PRO A 274 -15.39 17.79 6.07
C PRO A 274 -14.48 18.71 6.87
N HIS A 275 -13.53 19.33 6.19
CA HIS A 275 -12.55 20.24 6.80
C HIS A 275 -11.56 19.60 7.79
N HIS A 276 -11.45 18.27 7.82
CA HIS A 276 -10.40 17.63 8.62
C HIS A 276 -9.02 18.11 8.15
N PRO A 277 -8.10 18.51 9.07
CA PRO A 277 -6.84 19.16 8.69
C PRO A 277 -5.95 18.31 7.79
N ASN A 278 -6.02 16.99 7.88
CA ASN A 278 -5.21 16.07 7.09
C ASN A 278 -5.91 15.54 5.83
N LEU A 279 -7.15 15.95 5.56
CA LEU A 279 -7.85 15.59 4.32
C LEU A 279 -7.81 16.73 3.31
N LEU A 280 -7.89 16.39 2.04
CA LEU A 280 -8.17 17.29 0.94
C LEU A 280 -9.64 17.15 0.52
N PRO A 281 -10.32 18.25 0.12
CA PRO A 281 -11.62 18.15 -0.55
C PRO A 281 -11.58 17.12 -1.66
N SER A 282 -12.41 16.10 -1.57
CA SER A 282 -12.45 14.99 -2.54
C SER A 282 -13.89 14.68 -2.89
N PHE A 283 -14.16 14.53 -4.18
CA PHE A 283 -15.50 14.29 -4.71
C PHE A 283 -15.45 13.21 -5.79
N PHE A 284 -16.56 12.52 -5.99
CA PHE A 284 -16.72 11.73 -7.19
C PHE A 284 -16.83 12.66 -8.42
N GLU A 285 -16.37 12.23 -9.58
CA GLU A 285 -16.36 13.07 -10.79
C GLU A 285 -17.78 13.53 -11.22
N ASP A 286 -18.80 12.77 -10.89
CA ASP A 286 -20.21 13.10 -11.15
C ASP A 286 -20.86 13.99 -10.07
N ASP A 287 -20.15 14.33 -9.00
CA ASP A 287 -20.61 15.26 -7.97
C ASP A 287 -20.49 16.70 -8.47
N PRO A 288 -21.55 17.53 -8.41
CA PRO A 288 -21.48 18.93 -8.82
C PRO A 288 -20.38 19.74 -8.12
N ARG A 289 -20.05 19.41 -6.85
CA ARG A 289 -19.00 20.07 -6.06
C ARG A 289 -17.60 19.88 -6.65
N ALA A 290 -17.37 18.84 -7.43
CA ALA A 290 -16.11 18.61 -8.12
C ALA A 290 -15.77 19.72 -9.12
N GLY A 291 -16.81 20.36 -9.71
CA GLY A 291 -16.66 21.48 -10.63
C GLY A 291 -16.22 22.78 -9.96
N ASP A 292 -16.42 22.92 -8.66
CA ASP A 292 -16.09 24.14 -7.89
C ASP A 292 -14.62 24.20 -7.50
N LEU A 293 -13.85 23.10 -7.64
CA LEU A 293 -12.44 23.08 -7.35
C LEU A 293 -11.64 23.80 -8.44
N GLU A 294 -10.97 24.91 -8.08
CA GLU A 294 -10.13 25.70 -9.00
C GLU A 294 -8.85 24.96 -9.37
N HIS A 295 -8.22 24.29 -8.39
CA HIS A 295 -7.09 23.41 -8.60
C HIS A 295 -7.55 21.99 -8.24
N ALA A 296 -7.36 21.05 -9.13
CA ALA A 296 -7.86 19.70 -8.93
C ALA A 296 -7.02 18.63 -9.62
N VAL A 297 -6.96 17.48 -8.99
CA VAL A 297 -6.35 16.26 -9.53
C VAL A 297 -7.44 15.22 -9.73
N LEU A 298 -7.64 14.80 -10.98
CA LEU A 298 -8.54 13.72 -11.34
C LEU A 298 -7.76 12.41 -11.31
N LYS A 299 -8.26 11.44 -10.56
CA LYS A 299 -7.60 10.14 -10.34
C LYS A 299 -8.56 9.00 -10.63
N PRO A 300 -8.21 8.00 -11.46
CA PRO A 300 -8.98 6.76 -11.55
C PRO A 300 -9.06 6.06 -10.18
N PHE A 301 -10.11 5.30 -9.95
CA PHE A 301 -10.32 4.60 -8.67
C PHE A 301 -9.15 3.68 -8.32
N PHE A 302 -8.58 2.98 -9.29
CA PHE A 302 -7.60 1.91 -9.11
C PHE A 302 -6.21 2.22 -9.67
N SER A 303 -5.98 3.44 -10.22
CA SER A 303 -4.69 3.77 -10.85
C SER A 303 -3.51 3.65 -9.89
N ARG A 304 -2.36 3.26 -10.44
CA ARG A 304 -1.09 3.07 -9.76
C ARG A 304 -0.03 3.95 -10.41
N GLU A 305 1.05 4.25 -9.70
CA GLU A 305 2.23 4.99 -10.19
C GLU A 305 1.89 6.32 -10.91
N GLY A 306 0.74 6.91 -10.59
CA GLY A 306 0.30 8.16 -11.20
C GLY A 306 -0.28 8.00 -12.61
N GLU A 307 -0.58 6.79 -13.08
CA GLU A 307 -1.18 6.57 -14.40
C GLU A 307 -2.58 7.16 -14.51
N ASN A 308 -2.88 7.73 -15.68
CA ASN A 308 -4.15 8.38 -16.03
C ASN A 308 -4.60 9.48 -15.03
N VAL A 309 -3.62 10.09 -14.34
CA VAL A 309 -3.86 11.24 -13.47
C VAL A 309 -3.88 12.50 -14.32
N THR A 310 -4.88 13.37 -14.10
CA THR A 310 -5.01 14.65 -14.78
C THR A 310 -4.97 15.77 -13.76
N ILE A 311 -4.04 16.73 -13.90
CA ILE A 311 -3.99 17.95 -13.10
C ILE A 311 -4.64 19.07 -13.88
N ARG A 312 -5.58 19.81 -13.25
CA ARG A 312 -6.24 20.95 -13.87
C ARG A 312 -6.17 22.20 -13.00
N GLU A 313 -6.15 23.35 -13.67
CA GLU A 313 -6.35 24.69 -13.08
C GLU A 313 -7.56 25.34 -13.78
N GLY A 314 -8.65 25.49 -13.05
CA GLY A 314 -9.94 25.85 -13.62
C GLY A 314 -10.38 24.85 -14.72
N ALA A 315 -10.55 25.34 -15.93
CA ALA A 315 -10.90 24.50 -17.10
C ALA A 315 -9.69 24.02 -17.90
N ALA A 316 -8.46 24.46 -17.55
CA ALA A 316 -7.25 24.09 -18.28
C ALA A 316 -6.63 22.80 -17.69
N ILE A 317 -6.27 21.86 -18.57
CA ILE A 317 -5.42 20.73 -18.19
C ILE A 317 -3.97 21.23 -18.18
N VAL A 318 -3.31 21.09 -17.03
CA VAL A 318 -1.90 21.50 -16.82
C VAL A 318 -0.97 20.33 -17.09
N GLU A 319 -1.38 19.13 -16.69
CA GLU A 319 -0.62 17.89 -16.82
C GLU A 319 -1.57 16.69 -16.94
N GLU A 320 -1.19 15.72 -17.74
CA GLU A 320 -1.93 14.46 -17.89
C GLU A 320 -0.93 13.34 -18.14
N SER A 321 -1.05 12.26 -17.35
CA SER A 321 -0.26 11.05 -17.54
C SER A 321 -1.03 10.02 -18.37
N GLU A 322 -0.34 9.28 -19.21
CA GLU A 322 -0.88 8.12 -19.93
C GLU A 322 -0.92 6.90 -18.99
N GLY A 323 -1.66 5.84 -19.37
CA GLY A 323 -1.73 4.58 -18.65
C GLY A 323 -2.92 3.71 -19.06
N ASP A 324 -3.08 2.58 -18.39
CA ASP A 324 -4.05 1.54 -18.74
C ASP A 324 -5.43 1.72 -18.07
N TYR A 325 -5.60 2.72 -17.20
CA TYR A 325 -6.84 2.96 -16.45
C TYR A 325 -7.82 3.90 -17.14
N GLY A 326 -7.58 4.19 -18.45
CA GLY A 326 -8.46 5.04 -19.25
C GLY A 326 -9.89 4.49 -19.32
N GLY A 327 -10.89 5.36 -19.05
CA GLY A 327 -12.30 4.99 -19.09
C GLY A 327 -12.87 4.37 -17.80
N THR A 328 -12.06 4.23 -16.75
CA THR A 328 -12.54 3.83 -15.42
C THR A 328 -13.13 5.03 -14.66
N PRO A 329 -14.03 4.80 -13.67
CA PRO A 329 -14.55 5.87 -12.83
C PRO A 329 -13.43 6.62 -12.10
N ARG A 330 -13.61 7.93 -11.88
CA ARG A 330 -12.61 8.82 -11.29
C ARG A 330 -13.15 9.57 -10.09
N ILE A 331 -12.22 9.99 -9.24
CA ILE A 331 -12.44 11.03 -8.22
C ILE A 331 -11.76 12.33 -8.64
N VAL A 332 -12.17 13.41 -8.01
CA VAL A 332 -11.57 14.74 -8.12
C VAL A 332 -11.14 15.18 -6.73
N GLN A 333 -9.86 15.43 -6.54
CA GLN A 333 -9.27 15.85 -5.27
C GLN A 333 -8.60 17.23 -5.43
N ALA A 334 -8.71 18.11 -4.41
CA ALA A 334 -8.13 19.44 -4.43
C ALA A 334 -6.59 19.40 -4.32
#